data_f4768dc6626a6bc614e9786e6b1fa4cb
#
_entry.id   f4768dc6626a6bc614e9786e6b1fa4cb
#
_cell.length_a   1.000
_cell.length_b   1.000
_cell.length_c   1.000
_cell.angle_alpha   90.00
_cell.angle_beta   90.00
_cell.angle_gamma   90.00
#
_symmetry.space_group_name_H-M   'P 1'
#
loop_
_entity.id
_entity.type
_entity.pdbx_description
1 polymer ?
#
loop_
_entity_poly.entity_id
_entity_poly.type
_entity_poly.pdbx_seq_one_letter_code
_entity_poly.pdbx_strand_id
1 'polypeptide(L)'
;MNIILWGMLFVIGVYDARQHRIPNFLLGLLIVVGVIQTLVLDQTFDLFVGQIGAMLMVFVLALVCHMAGWMAPGDVKLLAVIGFLTGFGHLADTFFYIGVSAIFIGVMYGMLNYLLLFKESVSVAGVRVYLLGPIHSRLRRESSRKLELVMPFAPVVVVGVALAQYAQAYF
;
A
#
# COMPACT_ATOMS: atom_id res chain seq x y z
N MET A 1 -4.96 -8.54 -16.40
CA MET A 1 -3.64 -8.89 -15.78
C MET A 1 -3.53 -10.40 -15.65
N ASN A 2 -2.32 -10.97 -15.90
CA ASN A 2 -2.06 -12.40 -15.77
C ASN A 2 -1.97 -12.84 -14.30
N ILE A 3 -2.26 -14.13 -14.05
CA ILE A 3 -2.23 -14.71 -12.69
C ILE A 3 -0.85 -14.58 -12.02
N ILE A 4 0.23 -14.53 -12.83
CA ILE A 4 1.61 -14.33 -12.35
C ILE A 4 1.78 -12.94 -11.74
N LEU A 5 1.29 -11.89 -12.40
CA LEU A 5 1.35 -10.51 -11.88
C LEU A 5 0.53 -10.38 -10.60
N TRP A 6 -0.62 -11.06 -10.52
CA TRP A 6 -1.44 -11.12 -9.31
C TRP A 6 -0.70 -11.79 -8.14
N GLY A 7 -0.06 -12.92 -8.40
CA GLY A 7 0.74 -13.61 -7.40
C GLY A 7 1.88 -12.72 -6.86
N MET A 8 2.55 -11.98 -7.74
CA MET A 8 3.64 -11.07 -7.35
C MET A 8 3.12 -9.88 -6.55
N LEU A 9 2.01 -9.25 -6.96
CA LEU A 9 1.38 -8.16 -6.20
C LEU A 9 0.95 -8.64 -4.81
N PHE A 10 0.38 -9.84 -4.71
CA PHE A 10 0.01 -10.42 -3.43
C PHE A 10 1.23 -10.64 -2.52
N VAL A 11 2.33 -11.18 -3.07
CA VAL A 11 3.60 -11.35 -2.33
C VAL A 11 4.14 -10.01 -1.83
N ILE A 12 4.12 -8.95 -2.66
CA ILE A 12 4.52 -7.59 -2.26
C ILE A 12 3.65 -7.09 -1.12
N GLY A 13 2.33 -7.27 -1.21
CA GLY A 13 1.38 -6.89 -0.16
C GLY A 13 1.66 -7.59 1.17
N VAL A 14 1.91 -8.91 1.14
CA VAL A 14 2.25 -9.69 2.34
C VAL A 14 3.60 -9.26 2.92
N TYR A 15 4.58 -8.95 2.07
CA TYR A 15 5.91 -8.53 2.51
C TYR A 15 5.86 -7.17 3.21
N ASP A 16 5.13 -6.21 2.63
CA ASP A 16 4.92 -4.90 3.22
C ASP A 16 4.16 -4.97 4.55
N ALA A 17 3.12 -5.82 4.63
CA ALA A 17 2.36 -6.04 5.86
C ALA A 17 3.23 -6.61 7.01
N ARG A 18 4.30 -7.35 6.68
CA ARG A 18 5.20 -7.95 7.69
C ARG A 18 6.37 -7.06 8.07
N GLN A 19 6.98 -6.38 7.09
CA GLN A 19 8.27 -5.69 7.28
C GLN A 19 8.17 -4.18 7.15
N HIS A 20 7.01 -3.63 6.70
CA HIS A 20 6.82 -2.22 6.38
C HIS A 20 7.92 -1.67 5.45
N ARG A 21 8.41 -2.52 4.55
CA ARG A 21 9.44 -2.20 3.54
C ARG A 21 9.16 -2.97 2.28
N ILE A 22 9.10 -2.28 1.15
CA ILE A 22 8.93 -2.90 -0.16
C ILE A 22 10.30 -3.19 -0.75
N PRO A 23 10.68 -4.47 -0.98
CA PRO A 23 11.97 -4.81 -1.57
C PRO A 23 12.02 -4.38 -3.04
N ASN A 24 13.03 -3.58 -3.40
CA ASN A 24 13.22 -3.09 -4.76
C ASN A 24 13.31 -4.21 -5.80
N PHE A 25 13.81 -5.39 -5.39
CA PHE A 25 13.92 -6.56 -6.26
C PHE A 25 12.55 -7.04 -6.76
N LEU A 26 11.54 -7.11 -5.88
CA LEU A 26 10.19 -7.53 -6.27
C LEU A 26 9.52 -6.53 -7.21
N LEU A 27 9.75 -5.23 -7.01
CA LEU A 27 9.26 -4.20 -7.93
C LEU A 27 9.93 -4.30 -9.30
N GLY A 28 11.26 -4.52 -9.33
CA GLY A 28 11.99 -4.74 -10.57
C GLY A 28 11.51 -5.98 -11.32
N LEU A 29 11.28 -7.08 -10.60
CA LEU A 29 10.75 -8.31 -11.19
C LEU A 29 9.34 -8.09 -11.76
N LEU A 30 8.49 -7.34 -11.06
CA LEU A 30 7.13 -7.01 -11.50
C LEU A 30 7.15 -6.20 -12.82
N ILE A 31 8.07 -5.23 -12.95
CA ILE A 31 8.27 -4.48 -14.19
C ILE A 31 8.72 -5.42 -15.32
N VAL A 32 9.72 -6.27 -15.07
CA VAL A 32 10.24 -7.20 -16.09
C VAL A 32 9.14 -8.13 -16.61
N VAL A 33 8.34 -8.70 -15.72
CA VAL A 33 7.20 -9.56 -16.12
C VAL A 33 6.15 -8.75 -16.90
N GLY A 34 5.87 -7.51 -16.49
CA GLY A 34 4.95 -6.61 -17.21
C GLY A 34 5.46 -6.28 -18.62
N VAL A 35 6.77 -5.98 -18.78
CA VAL A 35 7.40 -5.73 -20.08
C VAL A 35 7.33 -6.96 -20.98
N ILE A 36 7.66 -8.14 -20.46
CA ILE A 36 7.57 -9.40 -21.22
C ILE A 36 6.10 -9.63 -21.66
N GLN A 37 5.15 -9.39 -20.78
CA GLN A 37 3.74 -9.52 -21.15
C GLN A 37 3.37 -8.61 -22.31
N THR A 38 3.69 -7.33 -22.25
CA THR A 38 3.29 -6.36 -23.27
C THR A 38 4.01 -6.57 -24.58
N LEU A 39 5.33 -6.81 -24.58
CA LEU A 39 6.12 -6.92 -25.81
C LEU A 39 6.02 -8.29 -26.47
N VAL A 40 5.90 -9.37 -25.67
CA VAL A 40 5.93 -10.75 -26.19
C VAL A 40 4.54 -11.30 -26.42
N LEU A 41 3.59 -11.04 -25.51
CA LEU A 41 2.23 -11.59 -25.60
C LEU A 41 1.27 -10.66 -26.37
N ASP A 42 1.28 -9.37 -26.07
CA ASP A 42 0.37 -8.40 -26.71
C ASP A 42 0.95 -7.85 -28.02
N GLN A 43 2.27 -7.93 -28.23
CA GLN A 43 3.01 -7.53 -29.46
C GLN A 43 2.69 -6.11 -29.95
N THR A 44 2.32 -5.19 -29.05
CA THR A 44 1.92 -3.83 -29.38
C THR A 44 2.91 -2.82 -28.76
N PHE A 45 3.76 -2.25 -29.62
CA PHE A 45 4.73 -1.25 -29.20
C PHE A 45 4.08 0.05 -28.71
N ASP A 46 2.96 0.44 -29.28
CA ASP A 46 2.21 1.64 -28.90
C ASP A 46 1.66 1.53 -27.46
N LEU A 47 1.18 0.34 -27.07
CA LEU A 47 0.78 0.10 -25.68
C LEU A 47 1.94 0.22 -24.72
N PHE A 48 3.11 -0.30 -25.08
CA PHE A 48 4.31 -0.20 -24.26
C PHE A 48 4.74 1.25 -24.03
N VAL A 49 4.73 2.08 -25.07
CA VAL A 49 5.04 3.53 -24.95
C VAL A 49 4.01 4.21 -24.03
N GLY A 50 2.73 3.89 -24.18
CA GLY A 50 1.66 4.39 -23.31
C GLY A 50 1.86 3.99 -21.85
N GLN A 51 2.26 2.74 -21.58
CA GLN A 51 2.55 2.25 -20.23
C GLN A 51 3.74 2.98 -19.58
N ILE A 52 4.80 3.24 -20.35
CA ILE A 52 5.94 4.04 -19.86
C ILE A 52 5.49 5.46 -19.53
N GLY A 53 4.70 6.08 -20.39
CA GLY A 53 4.15 7.41 -20.14
C GLY A 53 3.30 7.47 -18.88
N ALA A 54 2.43 6.50 -18.67
CA ALA A 54 1.61 6.36 -17.46
C ALA A 54 2.48 6.17 -16.21
N MET A 55 3.50 5.32 -16.28
CA MET A 55 4.47 5.12 -15.20
C MET A 55 5.16 6.43 -14.80
N LEU A 56 5.66 7.19 -15.77
CA LEU A 56 6.36 8.45 -15.50
C LEU A 56 5.42 9.51 -14.93
N MET A 57 4.20 9.62 -15.44
CA MET A 57 3.19 10.54 -14.90
C MET A 57 2.89 10.22 -13.44
N VAL A 58 2.59 8.97 -13.13
CA VAL A 58 2.30 8.54 -11.75
C VAL A 58 3.51 8.72 -10.85
N PHE A 59 4.72 8.38 -11.34
CA PHE A 59 5.95 8.58 -10.58
C PHE A 59 6.16 10.04 -10.18
N VAL A 60 5.99 10.97 -11.11
CA VAL A 60 6.13 12.41 -10.84
C VAL A 60 5.09 12.89 -9.83
N LEU A 61 3.81 12.49 -9.98
CA LEU A 61 2.75 12.85 -9.05
C LEU A 61 3.02 12.29 -7.64
N ALA A 62 3.39 11.02 -7.55
CA ALA A 62 3.71 10.38 -6.28
C ALA A 62 4.99 10.97 -5.64
N LEU A 63 5.96 11.40 -6.46
CA LEU A 63 7.16 12.08 -5.97
C LEU A 63 6.82 13.44 -5.36
N VAL A 64 5.91 14.20 -5.94
CA VAL A 64 5.40 15.46 -5.35
C VAL A 64 4.74 15.20 -4.00
N CYS A 65 3.91 14.16 -3.88
CA CYS A 65 3.31 13.75 -2.60
C CYS A 65 4.37 13.33 -1.57
N HIS A 66 5.43 12.66 -2.02
CA HIS A 66 6.56 12.29 -1.15
C HIS A 66 7.31 13.53 -0.66
N MET A 67 7.59 14.51 -1.53
CA MET A 67 8.22 15.77 -1.13
C MET A 67 7.37 16.59 -0.15
N ALA A 68 6.05 16.48 -0.25
CA ALA A 68 5.11 17.04 0.73
C ALA A 68 5.08 16.28 2.08
N GLY A 69 5.81 15.17 2.20
CA GLY A 69 5.86 14.35 3.41
C GLY A 69 4.66 13.42 3.63
N TRP A 70 3.80 13.24 2.61
CA TRP A 70 2.57 12.46 2.74
C TRP A 70 2.76 10.97 2.46
N MET A 71 3.86 10.60 1.81
CA MET A 71 4.05 9.24 1.29
C MET A 71 5.48 8.74 1.51
N ALA A 72 5.64 7.44 1.81
CA ALA A 72 6.95 6.82 1.92
C ALA A 72 7.60 6.60 0.54
N PRO A 73 8.96 6.61 0.44
CA PRO A 73 9.63 6.46 -0.85
C PRO A 73 9.40 5.08 -1.52
N GLY A 74 9.06 4.06 -0.72
CA GLY A 74 8.67 2.75 -1.24
C GLY A 74 7.35 2.76 -2.00
N ASP A 75 6.38 3.53 -1.49
CA ASP A 75 5.03 3.65 -2.05
C ASP A 75 5.03 4.36 -3.40
N VAL A 76 5.91 5.38 -3.54
CA VAL A 76 6.12 6.09 -4.83
C VAL A 76 6.50 5.12 -5.94
N LYS A 77 7.43 4.21 -5.65
CA LYS A 77 7.88 3.21 -6.61
C LYS A 77 6.77 2.20 -6.93
N LEU A 78 6.04 1.76 -5.91
CA LEU A 78 4.93 0.82 -6.10
C LEU A 78 3.84 1.43 -7.00
N LEU A 79 3.43 2.68 -6.72
CA LEU A 79 2.42 3.36 -7.54
C LEU A 79 2.89 3.57 -8.99
N ALA A 80 4.16 3.91 -9.21
CA ALA A 80 4.73 4.03 -10.55
C ALA A 80 4.64 2.70 -11.32
N VAL A 81 4.96 1.57 -10.66
CA VAL A 81 4.85 0.23 -11.25
C VAL A 81 3.38 -0.11 -11.58
N ILE A 82 2.44 0.24 -10.69
CA ILE A 82 1.00 0.08 -10.99
C ILE A 82 0.60 0.93 -12.19
N GLY A 83 1.07 2.18 -12.28
CA GLY A 83 0.85 3.02 -13.46
C GLY A 83 1.35 2.38 -14.76
N PHE A 84 2.51 1.71 -14.73
CA PHE A 84 3.01 0.92 -15.85
C PHE A 84 2.09 -0.23 -16.23
N LEU A 85 1.65 -1.02 -15.25
CA LEU A 85 0.82 -2.20 -15.48
C LEU A 85 -0.60 -1.88 -15.99
N THR A 86 -1.14 -0.73 -15.60
CA THR A 86 -2.50 -0.30 -15.99
C THR A 86 -2.53 0.50 -17.28
N GLY A 87 -1.44 1.22 -17.60
CA GLY A 87 -1.41 2.14 -18.75
C GLY A 87 -2.41 3.29 -18.63
N PHE A 88 -2.41 4.21 -19.59
CA PHE A 88 -3.29 5.39 -19.56
C PHE A 88 -4.79 5.05 -19.61
N GLY A 89 -5.17 3.99 -20.33
CA GLY A 89 -6.59 3.66 -20.56
C GLY A 89 -7.37 3.36 -19.28
N HIS A 90 -6.74 2.75 -18.31
CA HIS A 90 -7.37 2.31 -17.05
C HIS A 90 -6.79 2.99 -15.81
N LEU A 91 -5.95 4.03 -16.02
CA LEU A 91 -5.23 4.69 -14.93
C LEU A 91 -6.18 5.34 -13.93
N ALA A 92 -7.13 6.14 -14.43
CA ALA A 92 -8.06 6.90 -13.59
C ALA A 92 -8.93 5.96 -12.74
N ASP A 93 -9.49 4.92 -13.34
CA ASP A 93 -10.32 3.95 -12.64
C ASP A 93 -9.53 3.21 -11.57
N THR A 94 -8.32 2.75 -11.92
CA THR A 94 -7.46 2.04 -10.96
C THR A 94 -7.12 2.91 -9.76
N PHE A 95 -6.74 4.18 -9.97
CA PHE A 95 -6.43 5.10 -8.88
C PHE A 95 -7.66 5.48 -8.06
N PHE A 96 -8.83 5.60 -8.69
CA PHE A 96 -10.08 5.78 -7.97
C PHE A 96 -10.35 4.62 -7.00
N TYR A 97 -10.23 3.35 -7.45
CA TYR A 97 -10.44 2.19 -6.58
C TYR A 97 -9.34 2.02 -5.53
N ILE A 98 -8.10 2.40 -5.81
CA ILE A 98 -7.03 2.48 -4.80
C ILE A 98 -7.41 3.51 -3.72
N GLY A 99 -7.93 4.67 -4.10
CA GLY A 99 -8.42 5.68 -3.15
C GLY A 99 -9.56 5.18 -2.29
N VAL A 100 -10.55 4.49 -2.88
CA VAL A 100 -11.67 3.88 -2.15
C VAL A 100 -11.15 2.83 -1.14
N SER A 101 -10.25 1.95 -1.57
CA SER A 101 -9.66 0.94 -0.69
C SER A 101 -8.83 1.57 0.44
N ALA A 102 -8.11 2.67 0.16
CA ALA A 102 -7.34 3.41 1.15
C ALA A 102 -8.25 4.01 2.24
N ILE A 103 -9.37 4.60 1.86
CA ILE A 103 -10.36 5.14 2.81
C ILE A 103 -10.93 4.01 3.66
N PHE A 104 -11.38 2.91 3.03
CA PHE A 104 -12.01 1.81 3.75
C PHE A 104 -11.05 1.14 4.75
N ILE A 105 -9.86 0.78 4.30
CA ILE A 105 -8.85 0.14 5.14
C ILE A 105 -8.32 1.13 6.19
N GLY A 106 -8.12 2.41 5.82
CA GLY A 106 -7.70 3.47 6.73
C GLY A 106 -8.69 3.70 7.87
N VAL A 107 -9.99 3.75 7.57
CA VAL A 107 -11.05 3.85 8.60
C VAL A 107 -11.04 2.62 9.50
N MET A 108 -10.91 1.41 8.94
CA MET A 108 -10.83 0.18 9.71
C MET A 108 -9.63 0.19 10.68
N TYR A 109 -8.44 0.57 10.20
CA TYR A 109 -7.24 0.68 11.04
C TYR A 109 -7.38 1.79 12.09
N GLY A 110 -7.95 2.93 11.73
CA GLY A 110 -8.24 4.03 12.66
C GLY A 110 -9.19 3.59 13.77
N MET A 111 -10.25 2.87 13.44
CA MET A 111 -11.20 2.33 14.40
C MET A 111 -10.56 1.29 15.34
N LEU A 112 -9.77 0.37 14.79
CA LEU A 112 -9.03 -0.60 15.59
C LEU A 112 -8.06 0.07 16.55
N ASN A 113 -7.31 1.07 16.08
CA ASN A 113 -6.38 1.81 16.91
C ASN A 113 -7.09 2.58 18.03
N TYR A 114 -8.23 3.21 17.72
CA TYR A 114 -9.08 3.86 18.72
C TYR A 114 -9.58 2.89 19.79
N LEU A 115 -10.07 1.70 19.40
CA LEU A 115 -10.53 0.67 20.32
C LEU A 115 -9.42 0.14 21.21
N LEU A 116 -8.20 -0.02 20.68
CA LEU A 116 -7.04 -0.47 21.46
C LEU A 116 -6.63 0.58 22.49
N LEU A 117 -6.61 1.86 22.11
CA LEU A 117 -6.31 2.97 23.01
C LEU A 117 -7.38 3.11 24.11
N PHE A 118 -8.65 2.92 23.76
CA PHE A 118 -9.77 2.93 24.73
C PHE A 118 -9.65 1.78 25.73
N LYS A 119 -9.35 0.57 25.27
CA LYS A 119 -9.13 -0.61 26.12
C LYS A 119 -7.96 -0.42 27.08
N GLU A 120 -6.87 0.21 26.63
CA GLU A 120 -5.71 0.51 27.47
C GLU A 120 -6.07 1.56 28.53
N SER A 121 -6.80 2.61 28.16
CA SER A 121 -7.26 3.65 29.10
C SER A 121 -8.16 3.07 30.21
N VAL A 122 -9.05 2.15 29.89
CA VAL A 122 -9.93 1.49 30.85
C VAL A 122 -9.14 0.52 31.75
N SER A 123 -8.18 -0.22 31.18
CA SER A 123 -7.33 -1.14 31.95
C SER A 123 -6.39 -0.40 32.94
N VAL A 124 -5.83 0.73 32.52
CA VAL A 124 -4.96 1.57 33.37
C VAL A 124 -5.75 2.27 34.49
N ALA A 125 -7.00 2.64 34.27
CA ALA A 125 -7.84 3.23 35.29
C ALA A 125 -8.14 2.26 36.46
N GLY A 126 -8.27 0.94 36.16
CA GLY A 126 -8.50 -0.09 37.16
C GLY A 126 -7.24 -0.51 37.95
N VAL A 127 -6.05 -0.39 37.36
CA VAL A 127 -4.77 -0.88 37.97
C VAL A 127 -3.96 0.26 38.61
N ARG A 128 -4.31 1.53 38.35
CA ARG A 128 -3.54 2.70 38.78
C ARG A 128 -3.45 2.90 40.31
N VAL A 129 -4.18 2.13 41.08
CA VAL A 129 -4.24 2.37 42.54
C VAL A 129 -3.12 1.67 43.33
N TYR A 130 -2.41 0.67 42.78
CA TYR A 130 -1.56 -0.18 43.61
C TYR A 130 -0.07 -0.31 43.28
N LEU A 131 0.48 0.26 42.21
CA LEU A 131 1.91 0.09 41.86
C LEU A 131 2.57 1.38 41.33
N LEU A 132 2.82 2.33 42.19
CA LEU A 132 3.59 3.53 41.92
C LEU A 132 5.10 3.28 42.18
N GLY A 133 5.87 3.15 41.10
CA GLY A 133 7.34 3.20 41.14
C GLY A 133 7.89 3.81 39.85
N PRO A 134 9.06 4.48 39.88
CA PRO A 134 9.66 5.22 38.77
C PRO A 134 10.08 4.36 37.56
N ILE A 135 9.97 3.05 37.65
CA ILE A 135 10.24 2.10 36.55
C ILE A 135 9.13 2.16 35.46
N HIS A 136 7.94 2.65 35.81
CA HIS A 136 6.77 2.65 34.94
C HIS A 136 6.85 3.61 33.71
N SER A 137 7.66 4.67 33.80
CA SER A 137 7.75 5.64 32.70
C SER A 137 8.53 5.15 31.48
N ARG A 138 9.50 4.24 31.68
CA ARG A 138 10.27 3.63 30.58
C ARG A 138 9.48 2.53 29.89
N LEU A 139 8.83 1.65 30.64
CA LEU A 139 8.01 0.57 30.09
C LEU A 139 6.78 1.10 29.35
N ARG A 140 6.20 2.20 29.81
CA ARG A 140 5.06 2.86 29.14
C ARG A 140 5.46 3.43 27.76
N ARG A 141 6.67 4.01 27.62
CA ARG A 141 7.14 4.53 26.33
C ARG A 141 7.42 3.43 25.30
N GLU A 142 7.87 2.28 25.74
CA GLU A 142 8.09 1.11 24.87
C GLU A 142 6.77 0.42 24.49
N SER A 143 5.83 0.31 25.40
CA SER A 143 4.51 -0.28 25.14
C SER A 143 3.66 0.56 24.21
N SER A 144 3.63 1.89 24.40
CA SER A 144 2.91 2.79 23.49
C SER A 144 3.48 2.81 22.07
N ARG A 145 4.79 2.65 21.89
CA ARG A 145 5.42 2.51 20.56
C ARG A 145 5.06 1.20 19.85
N LYS A 146 4.79 0.14 20.60
CA LYS A 146 4.43 -1.18 20.03
C LYS A 146 2.95 -1.31 19.66
N LEU A 147 2.09 -0.43 20.17
CA LEU A 147 0.65 -0.47 19.96
C LEU A 147 0.17 0.44 18.80
N GLU A 148 1.05 1.25 18.22
CA GLU A 148 0.72 2.02 17.03
C GLU A 148 0.66 1.07 15.83
N LEU A 149 -0.55 0.68 15.46
CA LEU A 149 -0.81 -0.10 14.24
C LEU A 149 -0.53 0.81 13.03
N VAL A 150 0.69 0.71 12.51
CA VAL A 150 1.06 1.37 11.24
C VAL A 150 0.36 0.64 10.11
N MET A 151 -0.45 1.37 9.35
CA MET A 151 -1.17 0.82 8.20
C MET A 151 -0.17 0.52 7.06
N PRO A 152 -0.04 -0.73 6.61
CA PRO A 152 0.79 -1.05 5.46
C PRO A 152 0.10 -0.57 4.17
N PHE A 153 0.84 0.09 3.28
CA PHE A 153 0.29 0.71 2.08
C PHE A 153 0.08 -0.30 0.93
N ALA A 154 0.99 -1.25 0.74
CA ALA A 154 0.91 -2.17 -0.39
C ALA A 154 -0.36 -3.06 -0.38
N PRO A 155 -0.87 -3.60 0.75
CA PRO A 155 -2.15 -4.30 0.76
C PRO A 155 -3.32 -3.45 0.28
N VAL A 156 -3.32 -2.15 0.60
CA VAL A 156 -4.34 -1.20 0.12
C VAL A 156 -4.33 -1.11 -1.40
N VAL A 157 -3.14 -0.98 -1.96
CA VAL A 157 -2.95 -0.91 -3.42
C VAL A 157 -3.39 -2.22 -4.08
N VAL A 158 -3.03 -3.38 -3.52
CA VAL A 158 -3.43 -4.69 -4.05
C VAL A 158 -4.94 -4.84 -4.07
N VAL A 159 -5.64 -4.47 -2.99
CA VAL A 159 -7.11 -4.51 -2.93
C VAL A 159 -7.72 -3.52 -3.93
N GLY A 160 -7.19 -2.31 -4.04
CA GLY A 160 -7.68 -1.30 -4.98
C GLY A 160 -7.54 -1.75 -6.45
N VAL A 161 -6.40 -2.33 -6.82
CA VAL A 161 -6.18 -2.90 -8.16
C VAL A 161 -7.11 -4.08 -8.42
N ALA A 162 -7.38 -4.91 -7.40
CA ALA A 162 -8.33 -6.03 -7.53
C ALA A 162 -9.74 -5.54 -7.81
N LEU A 163 -10.20 -4.53 -7.07
CA LEU A 163 -11.52 -3.92 -7.27
C LEU A 163 -11.63 -3.26 -8.65
N ALA A 164 -10.59 -2.56 -9.10
CA ALA A 164 -10.56 -1.94 -10.42
C ALA A 164 -10.70 -2.97 -11.53
N GLN A 165 -9.96 -4.08 -11.47
CA GLN A 165 -10.07 -5.14 -12.48
C GLN A 165 -11.40 -5.89 -12.43
N TYR A 166 -11.94 -6.09 -11.22
CA TYR A 166 -13.27 -6.66 -11.10
C TYR A 166 -14.33 -5.76 -11.76
N ALA A 167 -14.27 -4.46 -11.49
CA ALA A 167 -15.20 -3.50 -12.11
C ALA A 167 -15.06 -3.49 -13.65
N GLN A 168 -13.85 -3.49 -14.19
CA GLN A 168 -13.59 -3.53 -15.63
C GLN A 168 -14.05 -4.83 -16.31
N ALA A 169 -14.17 -5.92 -15.56
CA ALA A 169 -14.66 -7.19 -16.11
C ALA A 169 -16.20 -7.29 -16.18
N TYR A 170 -16.92 -6.50 -15.37
CA TYR A 170 -18.38 -6.61 -15.24
C TYR A 170 -19.16 -5.36 -15.68
N PHE A 171 -18.49 -4.22 -15.81
CA PHE A 171 -19.07 -2.95 -16.27
C PHE A 171 -18.34 -2.43 -17.49
#